data_1a7ef0f5f7f91eca37d12b9be66a62ef
#
_entry.id   1a7ef0f5f7f91eca37d12b9be66a62ef
#
_cell.length_a   1.000
_cell.length_b   1.000
_cell.length_c   1.000
_cell.angle_alpha   90.00
_cell.angle_beta   90.00
_cell.angle_gamma   90.00
#
_symmetry.space_group_name_H-M   'P 1'
#
loop_
_entity.id
_entity.type
_entity.pdbx_description
1 polymer ?
#
loop_
_entity_poly.entity_id
_entity_poly.type
_entity_poly.pdbx_seq_one_letter_code
_entity_poly.pdbx_strand_id
1 'polypeptide(L)'
;MLPFPAPPTTEQQATLDALRAEVAAIRAMQDSQWVDARRAEAVRATVRDALADVGTRTSFLQDAGTCGYDHGTFVRSSDGNWLFRAGILQQQRFVAAFAPAAKGVPDQNMWGFDVHRFNLTLSGHAIDPSITWNMTGAWNSQPDRFVTEGGKFRLLYGLVRKDWGEGWSTIVGLHNVPWDLESDFFGSSRLTTGEYSVFNYRFGMGKHEGISMLWEGTDVRMKAGTYSQLNQASLVWDNPVNLSWAVAARVEAKVGADWEQLSWLSSRPGDRPGLVAGLGFVWSTGRADNPPDTRAAQGFTVDLRAALGGTTLIAQYALERDAVGLPDLQWSSGLNLQASTFLTDVVEPFASGSWMQDAGVPWILQAGFNWYVAGQNTLKLTTKVVVPLGTGEINGQTNISGGLGIMPSGNGCGIVSQLQLLY
;
A
#
# COMPACT_ATOMS: atom_id res chain seq x y z
N MET A 1 50.92 -30.19 70.62
CA MET A 1 49.76 -30.44 69.75
C MET A 1 48.72 -29.37 70.02
N LEU A 2 48.46 -28.49 69.06
CA LEU A 2 47.37 -27.52 69.16
C LEU A 2 46.06 -28.30 68.96
N PRO A 3 44.99 -28.04 69.69
CA PRO A 3 43.71 -28.74 69.53
C PRO A 3 43.10 -28.27 68.13
N PHE A 4 42.58 -29.23 67.39
CA PHE A 4 41.82 -28.95 66.19
C PHE A 4 40.61 -28.09 66.59
N PRO A 5 40.30 -27.07 65.76
CA PRO A 5 39.09 -26.26 66.00
C PRO A 5 37.86 -27.12 65.89
N ALA A 6 36.93 -26.90 66.81
CA ALA A 6 35.65 -27.61 66.85
C ALA A 6 34.87 -27.41 65.54
N PRO A 7 34.15 -28.38 65.01
CA PRO A 7 33.33 -28.24 63.82
C PRO A 7 32.29 -27.12 64.05
N PRO A 8 31.98 -26.32 62.99
CA PRO A 8 31.05 -25.22 63.13
C PRO A 8 29.66 -25.70 63.55
N THR A 9 29.02 -24.94 64.42
CA THR A 9 27.64 -25.20 64.87
C THR A 9 26.68 -25.10 63.67
N THR A 10 25.50 -25.74 63.80
CA THR A 10 24.47 -25.70 62.72
C THR A 10 24.09 -24.28 62.28
N GLU A 11 24.09 -23.32 63.20
CA GLU A 11 23.84 -21.93 63.02
C GLU A 11 24.99 -21.22 62.23
N GLN A 12 26.23 -21.56 62.61
CA GLN A 12 27.40 -21.06 61.87
C GLN A 12 27.49 -21.63 60.45
N GLN A 13 27.08 -22.88 60.25
CA GLN A 13 27.02 -23.50 58.94
C GLN A 13 25.95 -22.84 58.04
N ALA A 14 24.75 -22.53 58.57
CA ALA A 14 23.70 -21.84 57.88
C ALA A 14 24.12 -20.41 57.46
N THR A 15 24.85 -19.73 58.39
CA THR A 15 25.39 -18.37 58.06
C THR A 15 26.48 -18.43 56.98
N LEU A 16 27.34 -19.45 57.01
CA LEU A 16 28.35 -19.65 55.95
C LEU A 16 27.75 -19.97 54.59
N ASP A 17 26.67 -20.74 54.55
CA ASP A 17 26.01 -21.11 53.33
C ASP A 17 25.22 -19.89 52.75
N ALA A 18 24.61 -19.07 53.61
CA ALA A 18 23.99 -17.81 53.22
C ALA A 18 25.01 -16.82 52.64
N LEU A 19 26.17 -16.63 53.27
CA LEU A 19 27.27 -15.81 52.78
C LEU A 19 27.85 -16.31 51.45
N ARG A 20 27.97 -17.62 51.27
CA ARG A 20 28.39 -18.20 49.98
C ARG A 20 27.39 -17.93 48.86
N ALA A 21 26.09 -18.03 49.14
CA ALA A 21 25.04 -17.71 48.18
C ALA A 21 25.08 -16.22 47.79
N GLU A 22 25.29 -15.31 48.73
CA GLU A 22 25.40 -13.87 48.48
C GLU A 22 26.64 -13.53 47.67
N VAL A 23 27.78 -14.11 47.98
CA VAL A 23 29.02 -13.95 47.19
C VAL A 23 28.86 -14.50 45.78
N ALA A 24 28.14 -15.63 45.60
CA ALA A 24 27.86 -16.16 44.28
C ALA A 24 26.92 -15.23 43.45
N ALA A 25 25.91 -14.63 44.09
CA ALA A 25 25.02 -13.67 43.45
C ALA A 25 25.76 -12.38 43.06
N ILE A 26 26.63 -11.86 43.89
CA ILE A 26 27.47 -10.66 43.58
C ILE A 26 28.41 -10.97 42.43
N ARG A 27 29.05 -12.14 42.38
CA ARG A 27 29.90 -12.54 41.24
C ARG A 27 29.10 -12.65 39.95
N ALA A 28 27.93 -13.24 39.95
CA ALA A 28 27.05 -13.35 38.79
C ALA A 28 26.64 -11.98 38.27
N MET A 29 26.35 -11.02 39.18
CA MET A 29 26.06 -9.63 38.75
C MET A 29 27.30 -8.92 38.20
N GLN A 30 28.48 -9.11 38.77
CA GLN A 30 29.73 -8.53 38.22
C GLN A 30 30.08 -9.13 36.86
N ASP A 31 29.88 -10.43 36.67
CA ASP A 31 30.12 -11.08 35.37
C ASP A 31 29.14 -10.59 34.28
N SER A 32 27.87 -10.36 34.63
CA SER A 32 26.89 -9.78 33.69
C SER A 32 27.23 -8.34 33.32
N GLN A 33 27.58 -7.50 34.29
CA GLN A 33 27.99 -6.11 34.03
C GLN A 33 29.27 -6.01 33.17
N TRP A 34 30.23 -6.94 33.38
CA TRP A 34 31.44 -6.99 32.59
C TRP A 34 31.17 -7.45 31.17
N VAL A 35 30.28 -8.41 30.93
CA VAL A 35 29.83 -8.84 29.63
C VAL A 35 29.10 -7.70 28.90
N ASP A 36 28.23 -6.96 29.60
CA ASP A 36 27.52 -5.84 29.02
C ASP A 36 28.44 -4.66 28.72
N ALA A 37 29.44 -4.39 29.58
CA ALA A 37 30.48 -3.39 29.33
C ALA A 37 31.33 -3.75 28.10
N ARG A 38 31.72 -5.03 27.95
CA ARG A 38 32.47 -5.49 26.76
C ARG A 38 31.62 -5.44 25.49
N ARG A 39 30.34 -5.80 25.54
CA ARG A 39 29.41 -5.65 24.43
C ARG A 39 29.26 -4.19 24.02
N ALA A 40 29.06 -3.31 25.00
CA ALA A 40 28.98 -1.87 24.74
C ALA A 40 30.26 -1.30 24.12
N GLU A 41 31.44 -1.79 24.56
CA GLU A 41 32.73 -1.40 23.99
C GLU A 41 32.92 -1.93 22.56
N ALA A 42 32.53 -3.19 22.30
CA ALA A 42 32.57 -3.78 20.96
C ALA A 42 31.60 -3.04 19.99
N VAL A 43 30.40 -2.69 20.45
CA VAL A 43 29.47 -1.88 19.67
C VAL A 43 30.03 -0.49 19.40
N ARG A 44 30.62 0.18 20.40
CA ARG A 44 31.29 1.49 20.22
C ARG A 44 32.47 1.41 19.28
N ALA A 45 33.27 0.34 19.33
CA ALA A 45 34.38 0.12 18.41
C ALA A 45 33.86 -0.07 16.99
N THR A 46 32.84 -0.92 16.79
CA THR A 46 32.23 -1.14 15.47
C THR A 46 31.59 0.13 14.90
N VAL A 47 30.91 0.94 15.75
CA VAL A 47 30.35 2.22 15.34
C VAL A 47 31.46 3.22 15.00
N ARG A 48 32.55 3.25 15.78
CA ARG A 48 33.70 4.11 15.51
C ARG A 48 34.42 3.71 14.21
N ASP A 49 34.61 2.41 13.97
CA ASP A 49 35.19 1.90 12.73
C ASP A 49 34.29 2.17 11.52
N ALA A 50 32.96 2.00 11.67
CA ALA A 50 32.00 2.36 10.64
C ALA A 50 31.99 3.88 10.36
N LEU A 51 32.06 4.71 11.39
CA LEU A 51 32.17 6.18 11.24
C LEU A 51 33.51 6.60 10.66
N ALA A 52 34.63 5.93 11.02
CA ALA A 52 35.94 6.18 10.44
C ALA A 52 35.99 5.73 8.96
N ASP A 53 35.37 4.60 8.60
CA ASP A 53 35.23 4.17 7.21
C ASP A 53 34.36 5.15 6.39
N VAL A 54 33.27 5.66 6.98
CA VAL A 54 32.47 6.75 6.41
C VAL A 54 33.32 8.03 6.28
N GLY A 55 34.12 8.39 7.29
CA GLY A 55 35.04 9.53 7.25
C GLY A 55 36.15 9.37 6.21
N THR A 56 36.66 8.17 6.01
CA THR A 56 37.67 7.86 4.99
C THR A 56 37.07 7.85 3.59
N ARG A 57 35.85 7.35 3.43
CA ARG A 57 35.10 7.43 2.17
C ARG A 57 34.67 8.85 1.84
N THR A 58 34.32 9.67 2.82
CA THR A 58 34.04 11.10 2.60
C THR A 58 35.26 11.90 2.24
N SER A 59 36.48 11.50 2.65
CA SER A 59 37.70 12.14 2.18
C SER A 59 38.12 11.76 0.75
N PHE A 60 37.66 10.58 0.25
CA PHE A 60 37.70 10.24 -1.17
C PHE A 60 36.56 10.88 -1.98
N LEU A 61 35.50 11.33 -1.33
CA LEU A 61 34.37 12.07 -1.90
C LEU A 61 34.56 13.55 -1.54
N GLN A 62 35.60 14.19 -2.06
CA GLN A 62 35.74 15.66 -1.94
C GLN A 62 34.61 16.43 -2.68
N ASP A 63 33.70 15.70 -3.31
CA ASP A 63 32.35 16.13 -3.71
C ASP A 63 31.30 15.41 -2.85
N ALA A 64 31.21 15.77 -1.58
CA ALA A 64 30.35 15.10 -0.61
C ALA A 64 28.87 15.21 -0.99
N GLY A 65 28.29 14.09 -1.40
CA GLY A 65 26.85 13.93 -1.53
C GLY A 65 26.15 14.20 -0.19
N THR A 66 24.88 14.54 -0.23
CA THR A 66 24.05 14.79 0.97
C THR A 66 23.20 13.55 1.26
N CYS A 67 23.12 13.14 2.52
CA CYS A 67 22.16 12.15 2.97
C CYS A 67 21.21 12.75 3.99
N GLY A 68 20.01 12.25 4.07
CA GLY A 68 19.00 12.78 4.99
C GLY A 68 17.70 11.99 4.92
N TYR A 69 16.67 12.59 5.51
CA TYR A 69 15.32 12.09 5.49
C TYR A 69 14.36 13.14 4.91
N ASP A 70 13.66 12.74 3.86
CA ASP A 70 12.58 13.50 3.24
C ASP A 70 11.62 12.52 2.58
N HIS A 71 10.51 12.16 3.25
CA HIS A 71 9.58 11.10 2.83
C HIS A 71 10.27 9.78 2.47
N GLY A 72 11.26 9.39 3.27
CA GLY A 72 12.17 8.27 3.11
C GLY A 72 13.62 8.70 3.27
N THR A 73 14.48 7.73 3.58
CA THR A 73 15.93 7.97 3.65
C THR A 73 16.47 8.21 2.26
N PHE A 74 17.29 9.22 2.07
CA PHE A 74 17.88 9.53 0.76
C PHE A 74 19.39 9.74 0.81
N VAL A 75 20.01 9.51 -0.35
CA VAL A 75 21.39 9.90 -0.66
C VAL A 75 21.35 10.63 -2.01
N ARG A 76 22.03 11.79 -2.08
CA ARG A 76 22.11 12.64 -3.28
C ARG A 76 23.57 13.00 -3.57
N SER A 77 23.95 13.04 -4.84
CA SER A 77 25.23 13.61 -5.26
C SER A 77 25.30 15.13 -5.04
N SER A 78 26.50 15.67 -4.88
CA SER A 78 26.73 17.09 -4.68
C SER A 78 26.30 17.97 -5.86
N ASP A 79 26.44 17.45 -7.08
CA ASP A 79 25.99 18.08 -8.32
C ASP A 79 24.47 17.98 -8.55
N GLY A 80 23.75 17.22 -7.68
CA GLY A 80 22.32 17.03 -7.78
C GLY A 80 21.84 16.14 -8.94
N ASN A 81 22.74 15.55 -9.71
CA ASN A 81 22.41 14.76 -10.89
C ASN A 81 22.00 13.32 -10.56
N TRP A 82 22.24 12.90 -9.33
CA TRP A 82 21.85 11.56 -8.86
C TRP A 82 21.17 11.64 -7.49
N LEU A 83 20.08 10.92 -7.34
CA LEU A 83 19.33 10.72 -6.10
C LEU A 83 18.92 9.27 -5.97
N PHE A 84 19.12 8.70 -4.79
CA PHE A 84 18.53 7.45 -4.35
C PHE A 84 17.69 7.72 -3.10
N ARG A 85 16.47 7.19 -3.06
CA ARG A 85 15.56 7.26 -1.90
C ARG A 85 15.00 5.88 -1.62
N ALA A 86 14.91 5.52 -0.35
CA ALA A 86 14.25 4.32 0.13
C ALA A 86 13.13 4.68 1.09
N GLY A 87 11.96 4.08 0.89
CA GLY A 87 10.78 4.27 1.72
C GLY A 87 10.04 2.96 1.96
N ILE A 88 9.27 2.91 3.03
CA ILE A 88 8.50 1.73 3.43
C ILE A 88 7.05 2.13 3.71
N LEU A 89 6.11 1.36 3.17
CA LEU A 89 4.72 1.35 3.61
C LEU A 89 4.43 0.02 4.29
N GLN A 90 3.98 0.08 5.53
CA GLN A 90 3.54 -1.09 6.27
C GLN A 90 2.09 -0.90 6.71
N GLN A 91 1.23 -1.90 6.45
CA GLN A 91 -0.16 -1.94 6.87
C GLN A 91 -0.41 -3.25 7.60
N GLN A 92 -0.64 -3.15 8.92
CA GLN A 92 -1.04 -4.26 9.78
C GLN A 92 -2.53 -4.18 10.02
N ARG A 93 -3.21 -5.30 9.97
CA ARG A 93 -4.67 -5.32 10.02
C ARG A 93 -5.17 -6.36 11.02
N PHE A 94 -6.18 -5.98 11.81
CA PHE A 94 -7.08 -6.89 12.47
C PHE A 94 -8.38 -6.97 11.69
N VAL A 95 -8.86 -8.16 11.43
CA VAL A 95 -10.10 -8.43 10.72
C VAL A 95 -10.97 -9.33 11.56
N ALA A 96 -12.24 -9.00 11.68
CA ALA A 96 -13.27 -9.89 12.20
C ALA A 96 -14.42 -9.93 11.20
N ALA A 97 -14.71 -11.09 10.64
CA ALA A 97 -15.78 -11.33 9.69
C ALA A 97 -16.83 -12.25 10.30
N PHE A 98 -18.07 -11.84 10.20
CA PHE A 98 -19.23 -12.51 10.76
C PHE A 98 -20.19 -12.88 9.60
N ALA A 99 -20.47 -14.17 9.42
CA ALA A 99 -21.45 -14.64 8.48
C ALA A 99 -22.50 -15.48 9.23
N PRO A 100 -23.80 -15.12 9.14
CA PRO A 100 -24.86 -15.90 9.77
C PRO A 100 -24.95 -17.28 9.13
N ALA A 101 -25.39 -18.25 9.92
CA ALA A 101 -25.61 -19.61 9.46
C ALA A 101 -26.55 -19.64 8.26
N ALA A 102 -26.14 -20.28 7.18
CA ALA A 102 -27.07 -20.75 6.16
C ALA A 102 -27.76 -22.02 6.68
N LYS A 103 -28.96 -22.31 6.17
CA LYS A 103 -29.72 -23.49 6.62
C LYS A 103 -28.87 -24.78 6.51
N GLY A 104 -28.51 -25.35 7.65
CA GLY A 104 -27.68 -26.55 7.73
C GLY A 104 -26.14 -26.32 7.76
N VAL A 105 -25.69 -25.07 7.79
CA VAL A 105 -24.26 -24.72 7.93
C VAL A 105 -24.10 -23.88 9.19
N PRO A 106 -23.15 -24.18 10.07
CA PRO A 106 -22.89 -23.35 11.27
C PRO A 106 -22.49 -21.93 10.91
N ASP A 107 -22.68 -21.00 11.86
CA ASP A 107 -22.14 -19.64 11.74
C ASP A 107 -20.64 -19.69 11.41
N GLN A 108 -20.25 -18.95 10.40
CA GLN A 108 -18.85 -18.82 10.00
C GLN A 108 -18.33 -17.49 10.49
N ASN A 109 -17.71 -17.51 11.66
CA ASN A 109 -17.05 -16.33 12.23
C ASN A 109 -15.55 -16.53 12.14
N MET A 110 -14.84 -15.58 11.57
CA MET A 110 -13.39 -15.57 11.46
C MET A 110 -12.83 -14.26 12.02
N TRP A 111 -11.73 -14.34 12.71
CA TRP A 111 -11.00 -13.15 13.14
C TRP A 111 -9.50 -13.44 13.22
N GLY A 112 -8.70 -12.41 13.01
CA GLY A 112 -7.25 -12.57 13.09
C GLY A 112 -6.50 -11.29 12.71
N PHE A 113 -5.18 -11.40 12.79
CA PHE A 113 -4.26 -10.37 12.32
C PHE A 113 -3.61 -10.79 11.01
N ASP A 114 -3.38 -9.83 10.13
CA ASP A 114 -2.60 -10.04 8.93
C ASP A 114 -1.67 -8.86 8.62
N VAL A 115 -0.59 -9.14 7.90
CA VAL A 115 0.22 -8.12 7.22
C VAL A 115 -0.43 -7.87 5.88
N HIS A 116 -1.28 -6.86 5.83
CA HIS A 116 -2.04 -6.55 4.62
C HIS A 116 -1.14 -6.07 3.48
N ARG A 117 -0.18 -5.18 3.81
CA ARG A 117 0.84 -4.71 2.87
C ARG A 117 2.15 -4.42 3.59
N PHE A 118 3.22 -4.83 2.95
CA PHE A 118 4.56 -4.36 3.21
C PHE A 118 5.19 -4.01 1.86
N ASN A 119 5.33 -2.71 1.58
CA ASN A 119 5.93 -2.23 0.34
C ASN A 119 7.27 -1.58 0.65
N LEU A 120 8.31 -2.02 -0.06
CA LEU A 120 9.60 -1.36 -0.11
C LEU A 120 9.70 -0.59 -1.43
N THR A 121 9.84 0.71 -1.35
CA THR A 121 9.99 1.60 -2.51
C THR A 121 11.41 2.12 -2.58
N LEU A 122 12.05 1.89 -3.71
CA LEU A 122 13.32 2.50 -4.10
C LEU A 122 13.02 3.45 -5.26
N SER A 123 13.48 4.70 -5.16
CA SER A 123 13.21 5.71 -6.19
C SER A 123 14.32 6.73 -6.26
N GLY A 124 14.32 7.54 -7.29
CA GLY A 124 15.30 8.59 -7.44
C GLY A 124 15.36 9.15 -8.85
N HIS A 125 16.47 9.80 -9.15
CA HIS A 125 16.83 10.19 -10.50
C HIS A 125 18.29 9.84 -10.79
N ALA A 126 18.61 9.72 -12.06
CA ALA A 126 19.94 9.38 -12.54
C ALA A 126 20.25 10.19 -13.80
N ILE A 127 21.51 10.56 -13.98
CA ILE A 127 22.03 11.41 -15.08
C ILE A 127 21.65 12.86 -14.88
N ASP A 128 20.37 13.17 -14.75
CA ASP A 128 19.83 14.49 -14.43
C ASP A 128 18.44 14.34 -13.74
N PRO A 129 17.94 15.36 -13.03
CA PRO A 129 16.67 15.30 -12.31
C PRO A 129 15.43 15.03 -13.18
N SER A 130 15.52 15.20 -14.51
CA SER A 130 14.41 14.93 -15.41
C SER A 130 14.22 13.44 -15.73
N ILE A 131 15.22 12.60 -15.40
CA ILE A 131 15.15 11.14 -15.58
C ILE A 131 14.96 10.49 -14.22
N THR A 132 13.72 10.25 -13.84
CA THR A 132 13.36 9.61 -12.58
C THR A 132 13.05 8.13 -12.76
N TRP A 133 13.23 7.36 -11.71
CA TRP A 133 12.90 5.94 -11.69
C TRP A 133 12.24 5.56 -10.37
N ASN A 134 11.41 4.52 -10.42
CA ASN A 134 10.77 3.94 -9.25
C ASN A 134 10.74 2.43 -9.38
N MET A 135 11.12 1.75 -8.30
CA MET A 135 10.96 0.32 -8.12
C MET A 135 10.29 0.05 -6.78
N THR A 136 9.11 -0.54 -6.80
CA THR A 136 8.39 -0.89 -5.57
C THR A 136 8.14 -2.37 -5.53
N GLY A 137 8.69 -3.04 -4.53
CA GLY A 137 8.39 -4.41 -4.19
C GLY A 137 7.36 -4.49 -3.07
N ALA A 138 6.49 -5.49 -3.13
CA ALA A 138 5.47 -5.73 -2.12
C ALA A 138 5.48 -7.16 -1.61
N TRP A 139 5.12 -7.30 -0.35
CA TRP A 139 4.86 -8.55 0.32
C TRP A 139 3.56 -8.46 1.12
N ASN A 140 2.71 -9.46 1.03
CA ASN A 140 1.47 -9.57 1.81
C ASN A 140 1.36 -10.98 2.38
N SER A 141 0.77 -11.12 3.57
CA SER A 141 0.54 -12.43 4.19
C SER A 141 -0.66 -13.17 3.57
N GLN A 142 -1.58 -12.45 2.97
CA GLN A 142 -2.79 -13.00 2.36
C GLN A 142 -2.76 -12.87 0.82
N PRO A 143 -3.41 -13.77 0.09
CA PRO A 143 -3.67 -13.58 -1.33
C PRO A 143 -4.44 -12.27 -1.56
N ASP A 144 -4.07 -11.55 -2.59
CA ASP A 144 -4.84 -10.40 -3.06
C ASP A 144 -5.19 -10.57 -4.55
N ARG A 145 -5.84 -9.55 -5.15
CA ARG A 145 -6.26 -9.57 -6.55
C ARG A 145 -5.18 -10.02 -7.54
N PHE A 146 -3.91 -9.79 -7.19
CA PHE A 146 -2.78 -10.03 -8.08
C PHE A 146 -1.90 -11.20 -7.64
N VAL A 147 -2.17 -11.81 -6.47
CA VAL A 147 -1.38 -12.91 -5.90
C VAL A 147 -2.31 -13.99 -5.41
N THR A 148 -2.26 -15.15 -6.05
CA THR A 148 -3.03 -16.33 -5.66
C THR A 148 -2.48 -17.01 -4.40
N GLU A 149 -1.24 -16.70 -4.00
CA GLU A 149 -0.58 -17.25 -2.83
C GLU A 149 0.00 -16.14 -1.97
N GLY A 150 -0.35 -16.10 -0.69
CA GLY A 150 0.25 -15.18 0.29
C GLY A 150 1.74 -15.46 0.53
N GLY A 151 2.45 -14.47 1.07
CA GLY A 151 3.84 -14.61 1.48
C GLY A 151 4.89 -14.48 0.37
N LYS A 152 4.50 -14.24 -0.88
CA LYS A 152 5.44 -14.00 -1.98
C LYS A 152 5.77 -12.51 -2.14
N PHE A 153 7.04 -12.22 -2.39
CA PHE A 153 7.48 -10.89 -2.80
C PHE A 153 7.21 -10.70 -4.30
N ARG A 154 6.67 -9.53 -4.66
CA ARG A 154 6.37 -9.20 -6.06
C ARG A 154 6.75 -7.76 -6.39
N LEU A 155 7.03 -7.50 -7.65
CA LEU A 155 7.22 -6.15 -8.15
C LEU A 155 5.85 -5.48 -8.37
N LEU A 156 5.63 -4.31 -7.76
CA LEU A 156 4.42 -3.49 -7.96
C LEU A 156 4.65 -2.37 -8.97
N TYR A 157 5.84 -1.79 -8.97
CA TYR A 157 6.27 -0.77 -9.92
C TYR A 157 7.70 -1.06 -10.35
N GLY A 158 7.99 -0.83 -11.60
CA GLY A 158 9.32 -0.88 -12.16
C GLY A 158 9.34 0.03 -13.38
N LEU A 159 9.56 1.33 -13.17
CA LEU A 159 9.39 2.32 -14.21
C LEU A 159 10.53 3.33 -14.27
N VAL A 160 10.71 3.90 -15.46
CA VAL A 160 11.51 5.09 -15.71
C VAL A 160 10.60 6.16 -16.29
N ARG A 161 10.74 7.38 -15.81
CA ARG A 161 10.02 8.56 -16.32
C ARG A 161 11.04 9.60 -16.81
N LYS A 162 10.83 10.09 -18.01
CA LYS A 162 11.53 11.27 -18.56
C LYS A 162 10.59 12.46 -18.58
N ASP A 163 10.99 13.53 -17.94
CA ASP A 163 10.37 14.85 -18.04
C ASP A 163 10.98 15.62 -19.21
N TRP A 164 10.13 16.11 -20.10
CA TRP A 164 10.51 16.85 -21.30
C TRP A 164 10.36 18.36 -21.15
N GLY A 165 9.85 18.80 -19.98
CA GLY A 165 9.45 20.20 -19.77
C GLY A 165 8.04 20.52 -20.27
N GLU A 166 7.57 21.72 -19.97
CA GLU A 166 6.24 22.23 -20.34
C GLU A 166 5.07 21.30 -19.95
N GLY A 167 5.25 20.54 -18.84
CA GLY A 167 4.27 19.58 -18.34
C GLY A 167 4.29 18.21 -19.03
N TRP A 168 5.10 17.99 -20.07
CA TRP A 168 5.18 16.72 -20.77
C TRP A 168 6.14 15.75 -20.10
N SER A 169 5.72 14.49 -19.98
CA SER A 169 6.61 13.41 -19.57
C SER A 169 6.21 12.07 -20.20
N THR A 170 7.18 11.17 -20.28
CA THR A 170 6.99 9.80 -20.76
C THR A 170 7.32 8.84 -19.63
N ILE A 171 6.51 7.81 -19.42
CA ILE A 171 6.75 6.70 -18.49
C ILE A 171 6.90 5.41 -19.29
N VAL A 172 7.91 4.62 -18.95
CA VAL A 172 8.16 3.30 -19.53
C VAL A 172 8.34 2.29 -18.43
N GLY A 173 7.72 1.13 -18.55
CA GLY A 173 7.83 0.01 -17.61
C GLY A 173 6.50 -0.34 -16.95
N LEU A 174 6.58 -0.99 -15.77
CA LEU A 174 5.42 -1.41 -14.99
C LEU A 174 4.84 -0.23 -14.22
N HIS A 175 3.67 0.25 -14.63
CA HIS A 175 3.00 1.41 -14.02
C HIS A 175 1.47 1.34 -14.12
N ASN A 176 0.77 2.24 -13.44
CA ASN A 176 -0.69 2.28 -13.45
C ASN A 176 -1.25 2.58 -14.83
N VAL A 177 -2.28 1.82 -15.22
CA VAL A 177 -3.11 2.09 -16.40
C VAL A 177 -3.98 3.32 -16.13
N PRO A 178 -4.02 4.33 -17.00
CA PRO A 178 -4.83 5.53 -16.81
C PRO A 178 -6.30 5.26 -17.13
N TRP A 179 -7.01 4.76 -16.14
CA TRP A 179 -8.38 4.32 -16.27
C TRP A 179 -9.31 4.95 -15.24
N ASP A 180 -9.13 4.66 -13.96
CA ASP A 180 -9.99 5.11 -12.88
C ASP A 180 -9.23 5.99 -11.87
N LEU A 181 -10.00 6.74 -11.06
CA LEU A 181 -9.47 7.69 -10.11
C LEU A 181 -8.57 7.03 -9.05
N GLU A 182 -8.99 5.89 -8.50
CA GLU A 182 -8.29 5.30 -7.34
C GLU A 182 -6.98 4.65 -7.74
N SER A 183 -6.92 3.98 -8.88
CA SER A 183 -5.73 3.22 -9.27
C SER A 183 -4.68 4.05 -10.01
N ASP A 184 -5.05 5.11 -10.71
CA ASP A 184 -4.07 5.87 -11.49
C ASP A 184 -3.30 6.91 -10.66
N PHE A 185 -3.98 7.65 -9.78
CA PHE A 185 -3.37 8.78 -9.07
C PHE A 185 -3.15 8.57 -7.58
N PHE A 186 -3.82 7.58 -6.95
CA PHE A 186 -3.73 7.39 -5.51
C PHE A 186 -3.02 6.09 -5.15
N GLY A 187 -1.93 6.20 -4.42
CA GLY A 187 -1.33 5.05 -3.77
C GLY A 187 -2.18 4.56 -2.59
N SER A 188 -2.09 3.28 -2.27
CA SER A 188 -2.85 2.65 -1.17
C SER A 188 -2.71 3.33 0.19
N SER A 189 -1.63 4.07 0.43
CA SER A 189 -1.42 4.86 1.66
C SER A 189 -2.33 6.09 1.75
N ARG A 190 -2.85 6.59 0.63
CA ARG A 190 -3.65 7.83 0.54
C ARG A 190 -5.16 7.58 0.54
N LEU A 191 -5.59 6.32 0.49
CA LEU A 191 -7.00 5.94 0.48
C LEU A 191 -7.67 6.27 1.82
N THR A 192 -8.82 6.95 1.77
CA THR A 192 -9.60 7.31 2.96
C THR A 192 -10.16 6.08 3.66
N THR A 193 -10.63 5.11 2.90
CA THR A 193 -11.19 3.84 3.43
C THR A 193 -10.12 2.83 3.88
N GLY A 194 -8.82 3.21 3.79
CA GLY A 194 -7.69 2.32 4.08
C GLY A 194 -7.46 1.21 3.07
N GLU A 195 -8.39 1.01 2.13
CA GLU A 195 -8.35 0.02 1.06
C GLU A 195 -9.00 0.59 -0.21
N TYR A 196 -8.67 0.02 -1.36
CA TYR A 196 -9.39 0.30 -2.59
C TYR A 196 -10.87 -0.03 -2.46
N SER A 197 -11.71 0.73 -3.16
CA SER A 197 -13.14 0.43 -3.21
C SER A 197 -13.42 -0.90 -3.92
N VAL A 198 -14.58 -1.49 -3.65
CA VAL A 198 -15.02 -2.69 -4.39
C VAL A 198 -15.17 -2.40 -5.88
N PHE A 199 -15.56 -1.19 -6.21
CA PHE A 199 -15.59 -0.68 -7.56
C PHE A 199 -14.21 -0.82 -8.24
N ASN A 200 -13.14 -0.37 -7.57
CA ASN A 200 -11.78 -0.51 -8.10
C ASN A 200 -11.32 -1.98 -8.17
N TYR A 201 -11.71 -2.81 -7.20
CA TYR A 201 -11.43 -4.25 -7.27
C TYR A 201 -12.09 -4.91 -8.49
N ARG A 202 -13.28 -4.47 -8.90
CA ARG A 202 -14.01 -5.03 -10.05
C ARG A 202 -13.58 -4.41 -11.37
N PHE A 203 -13.51 -3.10 -11.46
CA PHE A 203 -13.28 -2.36 -12.69
C PHE A 203 -11.86 -1.86 -12.87
N GLY A 204 -11.07 -1.68 -11.80
CA GLY A 204 -9.71 -1.17 -11.89
C GLY A 204 -8.80 -2.02 -12.76
N MET A 205 -8.03 -1.41 -13.64
CA MET A 205 -7.11 -2.11 -14.56
C MET A 205 -5.78 -2.47 -13.90
N GLY A 206 -5.44 -1.83 -12.77
CA GLY A 206 -4.20 -2.12 -12.06
C GLY A 206 -2.96 -1.56 -12.74
N LYS A 207 -1.87 -2.34 -12.69
CA LYS A 207 -0.55 -1.96 -13.21
C LYS A 207 -0.11 -2.94 -14.27
N HIS A 208 0.38 -2.40 -15.39
CA HIS A 208 0.86 -3.20 -16.51
C HIS A 208 2.10 -2.57 -17.13
N GLU A 209 2.86 -3.38 -17.83
CA GLU A 209 4.00 -2.90 -18.60
C GLU A 209 3.52 -2.20 -19.85
N GLY A 210 4.11 -1.04 -20.06
CA GLY A 210 3.74 -0.23 -21.20
C GLY A 210 4.55 1.05 -21.31
N ILE A 211 4.08 1.89 -22.21
CA ILE A 211 4.57 3.25 -22.43
C ILE A 211 3.39 4.19 -22.31
N SER A 212 3.53 5.23 -21.51
CA SER A 212 2.54 6.29 -21.37
C SER A 212 3.16 7.66 -21.58
N MET A 213 2.41 8.53 -22.24
CA MET A 213 2.66 9.98 -22.29
C MET A 213 1.74 10.67 -21.29
N LEU A 214 2.28 11.60 -20.52
CA LEU A 214 1.55 12.47 -19.61
C LEU A 214 1.74 13.92 -20.06
N TRP A 215 0.69 14.69 -19.89
CA TRP A 215 0.76 16.14 -19.90
C TRP A 215 -0.01 16.71 -18.73
N GLU A 216 0.62 17.63 -17.99
CA GLU A 216 0.02 18.32 -16.87
C GLU A 216 0.10 19.82 -17.07
N GLY A 217 -1.04 20.43 -17.35
CA GLY A 217 -1.22 21.87 -17.37
C GLY A 217 -1.77 22.39 -16.06
N THR A 218 -2.10 23.69 -16.01
CA THR A 218 -2.62 24.34 -14.80
C THR A 218 -3.91 23.71 -14.31
N ASP A 219 -4.87 23.52 -15.20
CA ASP A 219 -6.23 23.08 -14.83
C ASP A 219 -6.65 21.75 -15.48
N VAL A 220 -5.88 21.27 -16.43
CA VAL A 220 -6.12 20.00 -17.13
C VAL A 220 -4.87 19.17 -17.12
N ARG A 221 -5.03 17.87 -16.91
CA ARG A 221 -3.97 16.88 -17.12
C ARG A 221 -4.51 15.70 -17.89
N MET A 222 -3.64 15.06 -18.66
CA MET A 222 -3.98 13.88 -19.42
C MET A 222 -2.85 12.87 -19.40
N LYS A 223 -3.23 11.61 -19.51
CA LYS A 223 -2.31 10.49 -19.62
C LYS A 223 -2.89 9.53 -20.65
N ALA A 224 -2.09 9.06 -21.58
CA ALA A 224 -2.45 8.04 -22.54
C ALA A 224 -1.30 7.08 -22.74
N GLY A 225 -1.58 5.80 -22.96
CA GLY A 225 -0.54 4.78 -23.10
C GLY A 225 -0.99 3.53 -23.81
N THR A 226 0.02 2.74 -24.17
CA THR A 226 -0.14 1.40 -24.73
C THR A 226 0.50 0.40 -23.77
N TYR A 227 -0.12 -0.77 -23.62
CA TYR A 227 0.25 -1.80 -22.65
C TYR A 227 0.30 -3.16 -23.34
N SER A 228 1.17 -4.04 -22.85
CA SER A 228 1.32 -5.38 -23.40
C SER A 228 0.08 -6.26 -23.20
N GLN A 229 -0.67 -6.03 -22.13
CA GLN A 229 -1.97 -6.67 -21.84
C GLN A 229 -2.62 -6.00 -20.62
N LEU A 230 -3.93 -6.23 -20.40
CA LEU A 230 -4.64 -5.78 -19.20
C LEU A 230 -5.04 -6.93 -18.28
N ASN A 231 -4.35 -8.03 -18.35
CA ASN A 231 -4.56 -9.16 -17.47
C ASN A 231 -3.32 -9.60 -16.75
N GLN A 232 -3.59 -9.82 -15.47
CA GLN A 232 -2.79 -10.54 -14.49
C GLN A 232 -1.31 -10.78 -14.78
N ALA A 233 -0.51 -10.17 -13.91
CA ALA A 233 0.66 -10.70 -13.19
C ALA A 233 1.65 -11.63 -13.91
N SER A 234 1.63 -11.82 -15.18
CA SER A 234 2.61 -12.66 -15.82
C SER A 234 3.05 -12.07 -17.14
N LEU A 235 4.15 -11.40 -17.06
CA LEU A 235 4.95 -11.01 -18.17
C LEU A 235 5.64 -12.20 -18.75
N VAL A 236 5.14 -12.66 -19.82
CA VAL A 236 5.90 -13.62 -20.60
C VAL A 236 5.99 -13.08 -22.01
N TRP A 237 6.95 -12.16 -22.20
CA TRP A 237 7.31 -11.66 -23.51
C TRP A 237 7.82 -12.77 -24.45
N ASP A 238 8.17 -13.95 -23.89
CA ASP A 238 8.65 -15.14 -24.60
C ASP A 238 7.51 -16.05 -25.11
N ASN A 239 6.25 -15.73 -24.83
CA ASN A 239 5.12 -16.48 -25.38
C ASN A 239 4.58 -15.78 -26.63
N PRO A 240 4.97 -16.21 -27.84
CA PRO A 240 4.57 -15.54 -29.08
C PRO A 240 3.06 -15.58 -29.38
N VAL A 241 2.31 -16.32 -28.54
CA VAL A 241 0.86 -16.48 -28.67
C VAL A 241 0.08 -15.45 -27.83
N ASN A 242 0.77 -14.63 -27.01
CA ASN A 242 0.16 -13.65 -26.10
C ASN A 242 0.25 -12.20 -26.64
N LEU A 243 0.02 -12.00 -27.91
CA LEU A 243 -0.06 -10.67 -28.52
C LEU A 243 -1.40 -9.98 -28.22
N SER A 244 -1.78 -9.89 -26.94
CA SER A 244 -2.83 -8.95 -26.55
C SER A 244 -2.17 -7.60 -26.29
N TRP A 245 -2.75 -6.54 -26.79
CA TRP A 245 -2.32 -5.19 -26.53
C TRP A 245 -3.50 -4.34 -26.10
N ALA A 246 -3.22 -3.29 -25.38
CA ALA A 246 -4.24 -2.39 -24.88
C ALA A 246 -3.82 -0.94 -25.07
N VAL A 247 -4.79 -0.08 -25.25
CA VAL A 247 -4.68 1.35 -25.09
C VAL A 247 -5.56 1.82 -23.96
N ALA A 248 -5.05 2.77 -23.19
CA ALA A 248 -5.84 3.44 -22.17
C ALA A 248 -5.51 4.93 -22.19
N ALA A 249 -6.50 5.73 -21.87
CA ALA A 249 -6.35 7.18 -21.76
C ALA A 249 -7.23 7.71 -20.64
N ARG A 250 -6.76 8.77 -19.99
CA ARG A 250 -7.51 9.50 -18.97
C ARG A 250 -7.23 10.98 -19.09
N VAL A 251 -8.28 11.78 -18.98
CA VAL A 251 -8.20 13.23 -18.86
C VAL A 251 -8.89 13.67 -17.59
N GLU A 252 -8.31 14.65 -16.91
CA GLU A 252 -8.87 15.28 -15.73
C GLU A 252 -8.84 16.79 -15.90
N ALA A 253 -9.92 17.42 -15.46
CA ALA A 253 -10.02 18.87 -15.35
C ALA A 253 -10.32 19.26 -13.90
N LYS A 254 -9.71 20.35 -13.43
CA LYS A 254 -9.93 20.86 -12.07
C LYS A 254 -10.32 22.33 -12.06
N VAL A 255 -10.94 22.71 -10.94
CA VAL A 255 -11.20 24.10 -10.57
C VAL A 255 -10.82 24.27 -9.11
N GLY A 256 -10.21 25.39 -8.76
CA GLY A 256 -9.88 25.76 -7.38
C GLY A 256 -8.47 25.32 -6.96
N ALA A 257 -8.35 24.36 -6.06
CA ALA A 257 -7.07 23.92 -5.51
C ALA A 257 -6.08 23.44 -6.57
N ASP A 258 -4.78 23.45 -6.26
CA ASP A 258 -3.73 22.96 -7.15
C ASP A 258 -3.64 21.43 -7.19
N TRP A 259 -2.89 20.88 -8.17
CA TRP A 259 -2.72 19.45 -8.34
C TRP A 259 -1.98 18.79 -7.19
N GLU A 260 -1.07 19.49 -6.52
CA GLU A 260 -0.33 18.96 -5.38
C GLU A 260 -1.27 18.69 -4.20
N GLN A 261 -2.10 19.67 -3.81
CA GLN A 261 -3.14 19.47 -2.79
C GLN A 261 -4.13 18.39 -3.20
N LEU A 262 -4.56 18.37 -4.46
CA LEU A 262 -5.47 17.36 -4.99
C LEU A 262 -4.82 15.99 -5.22
N SER A 263 -3.53 15.82 -4.98
CA SER A 263 -2.87 14.49 -4.97
C SER A 263 -3.22 13.66 -3.73
N TRP A 264 -3.86 14.26 -2.72
CA TRP A 264 -4.38 13.60 -1.53
C TRP A 264 -5.88 13.35 -1.68
N LEU A 265 -6.35 12.16 -1.31
CA LEU A 265 -7.78 11.83 -1.46
C LEU A 265 -8.63 12.59 -0.43
N SER A 266 -8.16 12.72 0.80
CA SER A 266 -8.83 13.47 1.86
C SER A 266 -8.46 14.96 1.83
N SER A 267 -9.46 15.83 1.83
CA SER A 267 -9.32 17.28 2.01
C SER A 267 -9.25 17.63 3.49
N ARG A 268 -8.19 18.33 3.90
CA ARG A 268 -7.97 18.69 5.30
C ARG A 268 -8.60 20.02 5.68
N PRO A 269 -8.86 20.27 6.98
CA PRO A 269 -9.23 21.59 7.46
C PRO A 269 -8.20 22.65 7.01
N GLY A 270 -8.69 23.72 6.40
CA GLY A 270 -7.85 24.78 5.84
C GLY A 270 -7.37 24.58 4.40
N ASP A 271 -7.58 23.41 3.81
CA ASP A 271 -7.33 23.19 2.38
C ASP A 271 -8.22 24.11 1.52
N ARG A 272 -7.68 24.54 0.38
CA ARG A 272 -8.47 25.32 -0.59
C ARG A 272 -9.52 24.42 -1.24
N PRO A 273 -10.76 24.90 -1.40
CA PRO A 273 -11.76 24.15 -2.14
C PRO A 273 -11.32 23.86 -3.56
N GLY A 274 -11.59 22.64 -4.01
CA GLY A 274 -11.28 22.20 -5.37
C GLY A 274 -12.25 21.13 -5.84
N LEU A 275 -12.49 21.11 -7.15
CA LEU A 275 -13.30 20.12 -7.84
C LEU A 275 -12.48 19.52 -8.95
N VAL A 276 -12.49 18.21 -9.11
CA VAL A 276 -11.86 17.46 -10.20
C VAL A 276 -12.91 16.60 -10.86
N ALA A 277 -12.99 16.68 -12.18
CA ALA A 277 -13.74 15.76 -13.03
C ALA A 277 -12.77 14.93 -13.87
N GLY A 278 -12.97 13.64 -13.92
CA GLY A 278 -12.14 12.68 -14.67
C GLY A 278 -12.95 11.86 -15.66
N LEU A 279 -12.34 11.55 -16.79
CA LEU A 279 -12.86 10.65 -17.81
C LEU A 279 -11.74 9.70 -18.22
N GLY A 280 -11.98 8.40 -18.08
CA GLY A 280 -11.07 7.34 -18.50
C GLY A 280 -11.64 6.52 -19.66
N PHE A 281 -10.78 6.03 -20.51
CA PHE A 281 -11.08 5.13 -21.62
C PHE A 281 -10.11 3.97 -21.64
N VAL A 282 -10.62 2.78 -21.98
CA VAL A 282 -9.79 1.59 -22.18
C VAL A 282 -10.32 0.80 -23.36
N TRP A 283 -9.37 0.27 -24.14
CA TRP A 283 -9.64 -0.72 -25.15
C TRP A 283 -8.50 -1.73 -25.21
N SER A 284 -8.83 -3.01 -25.14
CA SER A 284 -7.86 -4.09 -25.28
C SER A 284 -8.36 -5.21 -26.16
N THR A 285 -7.45 -5.83 -26.89
CA THR A 285 -7.71 -7.07 -27.59
C THR A 285 -7.58 -8.22 -26.61
N GLY A 286 -8.68 -8.93 -26.35
CA GLY A 286 -8.63 -10.24 -25.69
C GLY A 286 -8.11 -11.29 -26.67
N ARG A 287 -7.61 -12.37 -26.10
CA ARG A 287 -7.20 -13.53 -26.89
C ARG A 287 -8.37 -14.49 -27.04
N ALA A 288 -8.64 -14.90 -28.28
CA ALA A 288 -9.77 -15.78 -28.60
C ALA A 288 -9.58 -17.25 -28.16
N ASP A 289 -8.35 -17.68 -27.99
CA ASP A 289 -7.99 -19.11 -27.93
C ASP A 289 -7.59 -19.60 -26.53
N ASN A 290 -7.62 -18.77 -25.49
CA ASN A 290 -7.36 -19.22 -24.13
C ASN A 290 -8.16 -18.42 -23.08
N PRO A 291 -9.47 -18.69 -22.93
CA PRO A 291 -10.19 -18.28 -21.74
C PRO A 291 -9.71 -19.15 -20.57
N PRO A 292 -9.37 -18.65 -19.37
CA PRO A 292 -9.87 -17.43 -18.73
C PRO A 292 -8.83 -16.31 -18.54
N ASP A 293 -7.66 -16.37 -19.16
CA ASP A 293 -6.50 -15.58 -18.73
C ASP A 293 -6.34 -14.24 -19.45
N THR A 294 -7.11 -13.93 -20.47
CA THR A 294 -7.00 -12.66 -21.20
C THR A 294 -8.29 -11.86 -21.14
N ARG A 295 -8.22 -10.70 -20.51
CA ARG A 295 -9.33 -9.77 -20.42
C ARG A 295 -9.39 -8.89 -21.67
N ALA A 296 -10.31 -9.17 -22.57
CA ALA A 296 -10.72 -8.14 -23.50
C ALA A 296 -11.57 -7.14 -22.73
N ALA A 297 -11.09 -5.91 -22.61
CA ALA A 297 -11.80 -4.85 -21.92
C ALA A 297 -12.03 -3.69 -22.88
N GLN A 298 -13.26 -3.18 -22.91
CA GLN A 298 -13.63 -1.98 -23.66
C GLN A 298 -14.57 -1.17 -22.78
N GLY A 299 -14.25 0.10 -22.54
CA GLY A 299 -15.13 0.87 -21.69
C GLY A 299 -14.67 2.27 -21.40
N PHE A 300 -15.41 2.91 -20.52
CA PHE A 300 -15.09 4.22 -19.99
C PHE A 300 -15.45 4.33 -18.51
N THR A 301 -14.75 5.24 -17.84
CA THR A 301 -15.05 5.68 -16.47
C THR A 301 -15.31 7.18 -16.47
N VAL A 302 -16.20 7.59 -15.58
CA VAL A 302 -16.40 9.01 -15.24
C VAL A 302 -16.30 9.13 -13.73
N ASP A 303 -15.63 10.17 -13.28
CA ASP A 303 -15.56 10.45 -11.84
C ASP A 303 -15.58 11.94 -11.54
N LEU A 304 -16.03 12.24 -10.34
CA LEU A 304 -16.08 13.57 -9.79
C LEU A 304 -15.58 13.52 -8.35
N ARG A 305 -14.67 14.42 -8.00
CA ARG A 305 -14.18 14.60 -6.65
C ARG A 305 -14.26 16.07 -6.24
N ALA A 306 -14.91 16.32 -5.10
CA ALA A 306 -14.95 17.63 -4.47
C ALA A 306 -14.15 17.61 -3.16
N ALA A 307 -13.18 18.52 -3.03
CA ALA A 307 -12.41 18.82 -1.83
C ALA A 307 -12.92 20.15 -1.26
N LEU A 308 -13.46 20.15 -0.07
CA LEU A 308 -14.23 21.29 0.48
C LEU A 308 -13.64 21.82 1.80
N GLY A 309 -12.30 21.79 1.95
CA GLY A 309 -11.65 22.35 3.14
C GLY A 309 -11.97 21.59 4.44
N GLY A 310 -11.79 20.28 4.42
CA GLY A 310 -12.09 19.37 5.54
C GLY A 310 -13.10 18.30 5.18
N THR A 311 -13.81 18.44 4.06
CA THR A 311 -14.77 17.44 3.57
C THR A 311 -14.38 17.01 2.15
N THR A 312 -14.50 15.71 1.88
CA THR A 312 -14.28 15.13 0.55
C THR A 312 -15.52 14.36 0.11
N LEU A 313 -15.93 14.58 -1.12
CA LEU A 313 -16.97 13.80 -1.79
C LEU A 313 -16.40 13.20 -3.07
N ILE A 314 -16.71 11.94 -3.34
CA ILE A 314 -16.26 11.21 -4.53
C ILE A 314 -17.45 10.46 -5.10
N ALA A 315 -17.59 10.54 -6.43
CA ALA A 315 -18.49 9.71 -7.21
C ALA A 315 -17.71 9.14 -8.41
N GLN A 316 -17.82 7.85 -8.65
CA GLN A 316 -17.17 7.17 -9.77
C GLN A 316 -18.18 6.24 -10.42
N TYR A 317 -18.22 6.22 -11.75
CA TYR A 317 -19.00 5.30 -12.54
C TYR A 317 -18.13 4.65 -13.60
N ALA A 318 -18.32 3.36 -13.83
CA ALA A 318 -17.70 2.62 -14.93
C ALA A 318 -18.77 1.89 -15.74
N LEU A 319 -18.55 1.87 -17.04
CA LEU A 319 -19.21 0.97 -17.97
C LEU A 319 -18.13 0.25 -18.76
N GLU A 320 -18.09 -1.07 -18.61
CA GLU A 320 -17.07 -1.92 -19.21
C GLU A 320 -17.72 -3.11 -19.91
N ARG A 321 -17.22 -3.44 -21.08
CA ARG A 321 -17.51 -4.68 -21.77
C ARG A 321 -16.31 -5.60 -21.62
N ASP A 322 -16.46 -6.69 -20.90
CA ASP A 322 -15.38 -7.64 -20.69
C ASP A 322 -15.84 -9.10 -20.79
N ALA A 323 -14.89 -10.02 -20.83
CA ALA A 323 -15.10 -11.46 -20.87
C ALA A 323 -14.59 -12.16 -19.60
N VAL A 324 -14.53 -11.49 -18.46
CA VAL A 324 -14.01 -12.08 -17.22
C VAL A 324 -14.89 -13.27 -16.79
N GLY A 325 -14.35 -14.48 -16.96
CA GLY A 325 -15.02 -15.73 -16.58
C GLY A 325 -16.25 -16.11 -17.42
N LEU A 326 -16.48 -15.43 -18.55
CA LEU A 326 -17.63 -15.65 -19.43
C LEU A 326 -17.17 -15.97 -20.87
N PRO A 327 -17.90 -16.80 -21.60
CA PRO A 327 -17.56 -17.14 -22.98
C PRO A 327 -17.69 -15.96 -23.96
N ASP A 328 -18.51 -14.98 -23.62
CA ASP A 328 -18.79 -13.79 -24.44
C ASP A 328 -18.57 -12.50 -23.66
N LEU A 329 -18.20 -11.45 -24.42
CA LEU A 329 -18.09 -10.11 -23.90
C LEU A 329 -19.45 -9.59 -23.45
N GLN A 330 -19.60 -9.29 -22.17
CA GLN A 330 -20.81 -8.71 -21.59
C GLN A 330 -20.57 -7.30 -21.06
N TRP A 331 -21.59 -6.47 -21.11
CA TRP A 331 -21.56 -5.15 -20.50
C TRP A 331 -21.82 -5.26 -19.01
N SER A 332 -20.96 -4.62 -18.24
CA SER A 332 -21.09 -4.49 -16.80
C SER A 332 -20.91 -3.02 -16.41
N SER A 333 -21.64 -2.61 -15.40
CA SER A 333 -21.53 -1.24 -14.88
C SER A 333 -21.42 -1.24 -13.37
N GLY A 334 -20.77 -0.19 -12.85
CA GLY A 334 -20.61 0.01 -11.42
C GLY A 334 -20.61 1.47 -11.02
N LEU A 335 -20.96 1.72 -9.77
CA LEU A 335 -20.98 3.01 -9.13
C LEU A 335 -20.25 2.93 -7.79
N ASN A 336 -19.41 3.92 -7.49
CA ASN A 336 -18.81 4.11 -6.18
C ASN A 336 -19.08 5.52 -5.68
N LEU A 337 -19.63 5.63 -4.49
CA LEU A 337 -19.85 6.90 -3.78
C LEU A 337 -19.08 6.87 -2.48
N GLN A 338 -18.36 7.94 -2.17
CA GLN A 338 -17.62 8.08 -0.93
C GLN A 338 -17.74 9.50 -0.39
N ALA A 339 -17.89 9.62 0.91
CA ALA A 339 -17.84 10.88 1.63
C ALA A 339 -16.98 10.75 2.88
N SER A 340 -16.22 11.79 3.19
CA SER A 340 -15.48 11.90 4.45
C SER A 340 -15.47 13.35 4.91
N THR A 341 -15.32 13.56 6.23
CA THR A 341 -15.19 14.89 6.80
C THR A 341 -14.32 14.85 8.05
N PHE A 342 -13.49 15.85 8.25
CA PHE A 342 -12.74 15.99 9.47
C PHE A 342 -13.61 16.57 10.59
N LEU A 343 -13.73 15.86 11.71
CA LEU A 343 -14.34 16.38 12.95
C LEU A 343 -13.34 17.16 13.80
N THR A 344 -12.09 16.77 13.70
CA THR A 344 -10.93 17.45 14.29
C THR A 344 -9.77 17.35 13.29
N ASP A 345 -8.67 18.02 13.55
CA ASP A 345 -7.49 17.95 12.66
C ASP A 345 -6.91 16.54 12.47
N VAL A 346 -7.31 15.59 13.32
CA VAL A 346 -6.74 14.23 13.35
C VAL A 346 -7.78 13.11 13.21
N VAL A 347 -9.07 13.42 13.23
CA VAL A 347 -10.15 12.41 13.14
C VAL A 347 -11.05 12.70 11.94
N GLU A 348 -11.12 11.75 11.03
CA GLU A 348 -11.89 11.81 9.79
C GLU A 348 -12.85 10.62 9.69
N PRO A 349 -14.13 10.73 10.10
CA PRO A 349 -15.14 9.75 9.74
C PRO A 349 -15.38 9.73 8.22
N PHE A 350 -15.74 8.55 7.72
CA PHE A 350 -16.06 8.34 6.32
C PHE A 350 -17.19 7.32 6.15
N ALA A 351 -17.85 7.40 5.01
CA ALA A 351 -18.77 6.39 4.51
C ALA A 351 -18.55 6.18 3.01
N SER A 352 -18.74 4.96 2.54
CA SER A 352 -18.71 4.65 1.10
C SER A 352 -19.72 3.56 0.76
N GLY A 353 -20.18 3.56 -0.49
CA GLY A 353 -21.02 2.52 -1.06
C GLY A 353 -20.61 2.24 -2.49
N SER A 354 -20.37 0.96 -2.79
CA SER A 354 -20.07 0.50 -4.14
C SER A 354 -21.19 -0.40 -4.62
N TRP A 355 -21.70 -0.11 -5.82
CA TRP A 355 -22.69 -0.92 -6.52
C TRP A 355 -22.07 -1.54 -7.78
N MET A 356 -22.43 -2.79 -8.07
CA MET A 356 -21.95 -3.53 -9.24
C MET A 356 -23.12 -4.32 -9.83
N GLN A 357 -23.32 -4.17 -11.12
CA GLN A 357 -24.45 -4.79 -11.84
C GLN A 357 -24.32 -6.33 -11.91
N ASP A 358 -23.11 -6.84 -12.09
CA ASP A 358 -22.80 -8.25 -12.32
C ASP A 358 -22.44 -9.02 -11.05
N ALA A 359 -22.52 -8.38 -9.89
CA ALA A 359 -22.19 -9.03 -8.62
C ALA A 359 -23.44 -9.70 -8.02
N GLY A 360 -23.27 -10.90 -7.47
CA GLY A 360 -24.30 -11.57 -6.66
C GLY A 360 -24.69 -10.75 -5.41
N VAL A 361 -23.79 -9.89 -4.95
CA VAL A 361 -24.02 -8.87 -3.93
C VAL A 361 -23.91 -7.50 -4.58
N PRO A 362 -25.03 -6.87 -4.96
CA PRO A 362 -24.99 -5.67 -5.76
C PRO A 362 -24.46 -4.44 -5.02
N TRP A 363 -24.60 -4.37 -3.68
CA TRP A 363 -24.09 -3.26 -2.88
C TRP A 363 -23.13 -3.72 -1.78
N ILE A 364 -22.04 -2.99 -1.61
CA ILE A 364 -21.16 -3.11 -0.45
C ILE A 364 -21.01 -1.73 0.17
N LEU A 365 -21.47 -1.63 1.43
CA LEU A 365 -21.39 -0.40 2.21
C LEU A 365 -20.21 -0.47 3.19
N GLN A 366 -19.57 0.65 3.41
CA GLN A 366 -18.51 0.80 4.40
C GLN A 366 -18.73 2.09 5.19
N ALA A 367 -18.50 2.05 6.49
CA ALA A 367 -18.47 3.23 7.33
C ALA A 367 -17.37 3.06 8.40
N GLY A 368 -16.70 4.14 8.72
CA GLY A 368 -15.59 4.09 9.66
C GLY A 368 -14.98 5.45 9.93
N PHE A 369 -13.79 5.42 10.50
CA PHE A 369 -13.01 6.63 10.75
C PHE A 369 -11.52 6.38 10.57
N ASN A 370 -10.81 7.42 10.24
CA ASN A 370 -9.36 7.52 10.30
C ASN A 370 -8.96 8.33 11.54
N TRP A 371 -7.93 7.85 12.23
CA TRP A 371 -7.21 8.61 13.24
C TRP A 371 -5.77 8.80 12.77
N TYR A 372 -5.42 10.05 12.46
CA TYR A 372 -4.09 10.45 12.03
C TYR A 372 -3.23 10.73 13.27
N VAL A 373 -2.48 9.72 13.71
CA VAL A 373 -1.67 9.79 14.94
C VAL A 373 -0.44 10.68 14.73
N ALA A 374 0.17 10.61 13.55
CA ALA A 374 1.31 11.45 13.17
C ALA A 374 1.36 11.71 11.67
N GLY A 375 1.66 12.95 11.30
CA GLY A 375 1.75 13.39 9.90
C GLY A 375 0.41 13.24 9.15
N GLN A 376 0.44 13.46 7.84
CA GLN A 376 -0.78 13.31 7.02
C GLN A 376 -1.22 11.85 6.86
N ASN A 377 -0.29 10.94 6.59
CA ASN A 377 -0.54 9.49 6.48
C ASN A 377 0.62 8.67 7.02
N THR A 378 1.55 9.29 7.76
CA THR A 378 2.75 8.63 8.28
C THR A 378 2.38 7.54 9.28
N LEU A 379 1.53 7.89 10.25
CA LEU A 379 0.96 6.92 11.19
C LEU A 379 -0.54 7.14 11.26
N LYS A 380 -1.31 6.20 10.69
CA LYS A 380 -2.76 6.28 10.59
C LYS A 380 -3.41 4.99 11.07
N LEU A 381 -4.42 5.11 11.92
CA LEU A 381 -5.32 4.01 12.27
C LEU A 381 -6.64 4.21 11.53
N THR A 382 -7.03 3.24 10.72
CA THR A 382 -8.34 3.20 10.04
C THR A 382 -9.16 2.07 10.64
N THR A 383 -10.35 2.38 11.17
CA THR A 383 -11.30 1.37 11.64
C THR A 383 -12.61 1.51 10.90
N LYS A 384 -13.13 0.41 10.38
CA LYS A 384 -14.37 0.41 9.58
C LYS A 384 -15.19 -0.85 9.76
N VAL A 385 -16.47 -0.71 9.50
CA VAL A 385 -17.42 -1.81 9.29
C VAL A 385 -17.70 -1.92 7.80
N VAL A 386 -17.79 -3.14 7.29
CA VAL A 386 -18.12 -3.45 5.89
C VAL A 386 -19.35 -4.34 5.88
N VAL A 387 -20.37 -3.93 5.13
CA VAL A 387 -21.67 -4.63 5.06
C VAL A 387 -22.02 -4.87 3.60
N PRO A 388 -21.95 -6.12 3.12
CA PRO A 388 -22.53 -6.50 1.85
C PRO A 388 -24.06 -6.54 1.95
N LEU A 389 -24.76 -6.03 0.94
CA LEU A 389 -26.21 -6.05 0.84
C LEU A 389 -26.64 -6.90 -0.36
N GLY A 390 -27.14 -8.10 -0.10
CA GLY A 390 -27.57 -9.07 -1.10
C GLY A 390 -27.49 -10.48 -0.55
N THR A 391 -27.97 -11.45 -1.32
CA THR A 391 -28.03 -12.87 -0.91
C THR A 391 -27.13 -13.79 -1.77
N GLY A 392 -26.37 -13.22 -2.68
CA GLY A 392 -25.49 -13.95 -3.58
C GLY A 392 -24.05 -14.09 -3.07
N GLU A 393 -23.29 -14.95 -3.70
CA GLU A 393 -21.85 -14.97 -3.53
C GLU A 393 -21.23 -13.73 -4.18
N ILE A 394 -20.16 -13.21 -3.60
CA ILE A 394 -19.31 -12.21 -4.25
C ILE A 394 -18.50 -12.97 -5.30
N ASN A 395 -19.12 -13.23 -6.43
CA ASN A 395 -18.75 -14.06 -7.58
C ASN A 395 -17.25 -14.37 -7.65
N GLY A 396 -16.85 -15.57 -7.16
CA GLY A 396 -15.50 -16.12 -7.35
C GLY A 396 -14.31 -15.29 -6.88
N GLN A 397 -14.57 -14.11 -6.34
CA GLN A 397 -13.53 -13.15 -5.97
C GLN A 397 -13.23 -13.23 -4.48
N THR A 398 -12.65 -14.34 -4.06
CA THR A 398 -12.04 -14.47 -2.72
C THR A 398 -11.13 -13.29 -2.36
N ASN A 399 -10.58 -12.65 -3.38
CA ASN A 399 -9.70 -11.50 -3.25
C ASN A 399 -10.43 -10.22 -2.81
N ILE A 400 -11.67 -9.98 -3.26
CA ILE A 400 -12.47 -8.85 -2.77
C ILE A 400 -12.79 -9.05 -1.29
N SER A 401 -13.27 -10.23 -0.92
CA SER A 401 -13.59 -10.54 0.47
C SER A 401 -12.36 -10.43 1.38
N GLY A 402 -11.22 -10.98 0.98
CA GLY A 402 -9.96 -10.85 1.70
C GLY A 402 -9.49 -9.40 1.85
N GLY A 403 -9.52 -8.62 0.78
CA GLY A 403 -9.18 -7.20 0.79
C GLY A 403 -10.09 -6.35 1.68
N LEU A 404 -11.38 -6.65 1.70
CA LEU A 404 -12.37 -5.93 2.49
C LEU A 404 -12.58 -6.50 3.90
N GLY A 405 -12.06 -7.70 4.19
CA GLY A 405 -12.27 -8.37 5.48
C GLY A 405 -13.70 -8.85 5.70
N ILE A 406 -14.35 -9.34 4.64
CA ILE A 406 -15.70 -9.93 4.67
C ILE A 406 -15.68 -11.38 4.18
N MET A 407 -16.72 -12.13 4.50
CA MET A 407 -16.86 -13.50 4.04
C MET A 407 -17.27 -13.58 2.56
N PRO A 408 -16.79 -14.59 1.80
CA PRO A 408 -17.15 -14.75 0.38
C PRO A 408 -18.64 -14.98 0.12
N SER A 409 -19.37 -15.48 1.12
CA SER A 409 -20.81 -15.80 1.01
C SER A 409 -21.71 -14.57 0.81
N GLY A 410 -21.18 -13.35 0.85
CA GLY A 410 -21.95 -12.13 0.67
C GLY A 410 -22.95 -11.79 1.78
N ASN A 411 -23.07 -12.67 2.79
CA ASN A 411 -23.92 -12.47 3.96
C ASN A 411 -23.06 -12.11 5.18
N GLY A 412 -23.56 -11.20 6.00
CA GLY A 412 -22.88 -10.84 7.23
C GLY A 412 -22.22 -9.46 7.21
N CYS A 413 -21.22 -9.27 8.04
CA CYS A 413 -20.46 -8.03 8.10
C CYS A 413 -19.00 -8.30 8.46
N GLY A 414 -18.15 -7.33 8.16
CA GLY A 414 -16.74 -7.34 8.56
C GLY A 414 -16.40 -6.10 9.38
N ILE A 415 -15.52 -6.29 10.36
CA ILE A 415 -14.85 -5.18 11.07
C ILE A 415 -13.38 -5.25 10.71
N VAL A 416 -12.83 -4.15 10.24
CA VAL A 416 -11.42 -4.03 9.89
C VAL A 416 -10.82 -2.87 10.67
N SER A 417 -9.71 -3.14 11.35
CA SER A 417 -8.89 -2.11 12.00
C SER A 417 -7.48 -2.22 11.46
N GLN A 418 -6.99 -1.18 10.78
CA GLN A 418 -5.72 -1.16 10.07
C GLN A 418 -4.82 -0.07 10.59
N LEU A 419 -3.63 -0.45 11.07
CA LEU A 419 -2.54 0.47 11.39
C LEU A 419 -1.61 0.60 10.18
N GLN A 420 -1.41 1.82 9.73
CA GLN A 420 -0.50 2.17 8.66
C GLN A 420 0.70 2.92 9.19
N LEU A 421 1.90 2.53 8.77
CA LEU A 421 3.14 3.27 8.90
C LEU A 421 3.71 3.53 7.51
N LEU A 422 3.99 4.80 7.21
CA LEU A 422 4.65 5.27 6.00
C LEU A 422 5.96 5.97 6.39
N TYR A 423 7.08 5.42 5.93
CA TYR A 423 8.42 5.90 6.22
C TYR A 423 9.21 6.16 4.94
#